data_ca6a7ab4a34208c1c359333839e1fb84
#
_entry.id   ca6a7ab4a34208c1c359333839e1fb84
#
_cell.length_a   1.000
_cell.length_b   1.000
_cell.length_c   1.000
_cell.angle_alpha   90.00
_cell.angle_beta   90.00
_cell.angle_gamma   90.00
#
_symmetry.space_group_name_H-M   'P 1'
#
loop_
_entity.id
_entity.type
_entity.pdbx_description
1 polymer ?
#
loop_
_entity_poly.entity_id
_entity_poly.type
_entity_poly.pdbx_seq_one_letter_code
_entity_poly.pdbx_strand_id
1 'polypeptide(L)'
;MLSIDSPANPKDYELHDEPQPNTAEEFKILLKLVGPVMITTLLEFFPGFVAVTLAGNIDSPYAQHYIDAATFSIMLINLSSFSVGFGLASALDTLCSQAYGAKRFEKIGVYFQTGIVVLGAILLPVFAINWFTEDILLWLGQDAEVARLSGLFSRYMLPGIPFLYLYELTRKVLQAQNIMTPLVIIAAIGNTVNIAAGYVLAYHTSIGFHGIAIGCSLGNSVLPLLLVPYFISRPHHLRQWWCQPWSFKAAIRYVGVFLRLGVPGMLMLVMEMWAFEALTILSGLLPHHVVAVAAHSVLVNVNLLVYTAFDGLSVAANIRIGNCLGAGLAKTAKPACVVVLLMTFILALTFTAALYGFSGQIPRLFLDTGDGADLASKVLAIWSPLTIVDGLNAVTQGVLRGAGKQKAAAITNGLAYYIFGVPLGALLAFQYDLGVEGLWLGMGFGSALNFGAMAALMLCYWSWEKLAIEAKDLTEL
;
A
#
# COMPACT_ATOMS: atom_id res chain seq x y z
N MET A 1 -20.64 30.44 22.77
CA MET A 1 -19.88 30.14 23.99
C MET A 1 -20.25 28.72 24.39
N LEU A 2 -19.54 27.71 23.88
CA LEU A 2 -19.70 26.31 24.27
C LEU A 2 -18.62 26.03 25.32
N SER A 3 -19.05 25.70 26.52
CA SER A 3 -18.20 25.32 27.64
C SER A 3 -17.36 24.10 27.22
N ILE A 4 -16.05 24.29 27.23
CA ILE A 4 -15.08 23.20 27.13
C ILE A 4 -15.06 22.56 28.52
N ASP A 5 -15.77 21.44 28.66
CA ASP A 5 -15.64 20.61 29.83
C ASP A 5 -14.20 20.14 29.96
N SER A 6 -13.67 20.27 31.17
CA SER A 6 -12.30 19.87 31.52
C SER A 6 -12.11 18.37 31.22
N PRO A 7 -10.93 17.95 30.72
CA PRO A 7 -10.69 16.54 30.44
C PRO A 7 -10.85 15.71 31.73
N ALA A 8 -11.70 14.70 31.67
CA ALA A 8 -11.90 13.73 32.74
C ALA A 8 -10.54 13.18 33.24
N ASN A 9 -10.44 13.02 34.54
CA ASN A 9 -9.21 12.57 35.19
C ASN A 9 -8.87 11.14 34.70
N PRO A 10 -7.64 10.84 34.25
CA PRO A 10 -7.27 9.49 33.78
C PRO A 10 -7.47 8.35 34.77
N LYS A 11 -7.78 8.67 36.04
CA LYS A 11 -7.99 7.69 37.10
C LYS A 11 -9.42 7.14 37.20
N ASP A 12 -10.37 7.68 36.45
CA ASP A 12 -11.78 7.29 36.50
C ASP A 12 -12.15 6.21 35.47
N TYR A 13 -11.19 5.76 34.66
CA TYR A 13 -11.38 4.62 33.74
C TYR A 13 -10.95 3.33 34.43
N GLU A 14 -11.91 2.52 34.88
CA GLU A 14 -11.67 1.13 35.25
C GLU A 14 -11.10 0.40 34.02
N LEU A 15 -9.78 0.28 33.96
CA LEU A 15 -9.12 -0.68 33.10
C LEU A 15 -9.52 -2.06 33.64
N HIS A 16 -10.38 -2.77 32.91
CA HIS A 16 -10.71 -4.16 33.22
C HIS A 16 -9.42 -4.93 33.52
N ASP A 17 -9.50 -5.93 34.41
CA ASP A 17 -8.37 -6.84 34.67
C ASP A 17 -7.90 -7.44 33.35
N GLU A 18 -6.88 -6.81 32.74
CA GLU A 18 -6.33 -7.26 31.49
C GLU A 18 -5.63 -8.60 31.73
N PRO A 19 -5.94 -9.64 30.94
CA PRO A 19 -5.20 -10.89 31.00
C PRO A 19 -3.71 -10.62 30.80
N GLN A 20 -2.86 -11.32 31.51
CA GLN A 20 -1.42 -11.15 31.35
C GLN A 20 -1.04 -11.44 29.89
N PRO A 21 -0.28 -10.53 29.22
CA PRO A 21 0.05 -10.68 27.81
C PRO A 21 0.92 -11.93 27.60
N ASN A 22 0.45 -12.83 26.75
CA ASN A 22 1.19 -14.02 26.36
C ASN A 22 1.85 -13.81 24.99
N THR A 23 3.16 -13.56 25.00
CA THR A 23 3.96 -13.31 23.78
C THR A 23 3.87 -14.44 22.75
N ALA A 24 3.77 -15.71 23.20
CA ALA A 24 3.64 -16.85 22.30
C ALA A 24 2.26 -16.90 21.63
N GLU A 25 1.24 -16.45 22.30
CA GLU A 25 -0.12 -16.35 21.74
C GLU A 25 -0.19 -15.21 20.72
N GLU A 26 0.39 -14.04 21.03
CA GLU A 26 0.50 -12.92 20.08
C GLU A 26 1.24 -13.31 18.82
N PHE A 27 2.35 -14.05 18.93
CA PHE A 27 3.08 -14.58 17.79
C PHE A 27 2.18 -15.47 16.89
N LYS A 28 1.41 -16.38 17.50
CA LYS A 28 0.47 -17.25 16.73
C LYS A 28 -0.63 -16.48 16.05
N ILE A 29 -1.19 -15.45 16.71
CA ILE A 29 -2.23 -14.60 16.14
C ILE A 29 -1.67 -13.85 14.94
N LEU A 30 -0.53 -13.20 15.08
CA LEU A 30 0.12 -12.46 14.00
C LEU A 30 0.49 -13.37 12.83
N LEU A 31 1.03 -14.55 13.10
CA LEU A 31 1.41 -15.51 12.04
C LEU A 31 0.19 -15.97 11.21
N LYS A 32 -0.98 -16.14 11.83
CA LYS A 32 -2.22 -16.46 11.13
C LYS A 32 -2.72 -15.32 10.22
N LEU A 33 -2.45 -14.08 10.60
CA LEU A 33 -2.84 -12.90 9.81
C LEU A 33 -1.86 -12.66 8.66
N VAL A 34 -0.56 -12.78 8.92
CA VAL A 34 0.51 -12.43 7.97
C VAL A 34 0.43 -13.23 6.67
N GLY A 35 0.33 -14.55 6.75
CA GLY A 35 0.37 -15.42 5.56
C GLY A 35 -0.68 -15.05 4.51
N PRO A 36 -1.98 -15.06 4.83
CA PRO A 36 -3.02 -14.67 3.88
C PRO A 36 -2.88 -13.23 3.36
N VAL A 37 -2.47 -12.29 4.22
CA VAL A 37 -2.28 -10.89 3.82
C VAL A 37 -1.15 -10.77 2.81
N MET A 38 0.02 -11.37 3.08
CA MET A 38 1.15 -11.37 2.13
C MET A 38 0.74 -11.92 0.75
N ILE A 39 -0.01 -13.01 0.71
CA ILE A 39 -0.49 -13.58 -0.56
C ILE A 39 -1.44 -12.59 -1.26
N THR A 40 -2.35 -11.97 -0.53
CA THR A 40 -3.29 -10.97 -1.11
C THR A 40 -2.53 -9.79 -1.67
N THR A 41 -1.59 -9.21 -0.92
CA THR A 41 -0.77 -8.08 -1.37
C THR A 41 0.06 -8.44 -2.62
N LEU A 42 0.67 -9.62 -2.64
CA LEU A 42 1.39 -10.10 -3.82
C LEU A 42 0.48 -10.18 -5.05
N LEU A 43 -0.73 -10.71 -4.87
CA LEU A 43 -1.72 -10.80 -5.95
C LEU A 43 -2.21 -9.43 -6.45
N GLU A 44 -2.14 -8.38 -5.64
CA GLU A 44 -2.53 -7.01 -6.02
C GLU A 44 -1.55 -6.35 -7.00
N PHE A 45 -0.26 -6.69 -6.93
CA PHE A 45 0.74 -6.18 -7.87
C PHE A 45 0.77 -6.95 -9.20
N PHE A 46 0.22 -8.16 -9.22
CA PHE A 46 0.30 -9.05 -10.37
C PHE A 46 -0.35 -8.50 -11.66
N PRO A 47 -1.52 -7.82 -11.62
CA PRO A 47 -2.17 -7.31 -12.82
C PRO A 47 -1.32 -6.34 -13.64
N GLY A 48 -0.60 -5.44 -13.00
CA GLY A 48 0.27 -4.48 -13.67
C GLY A 48 1.42 -5.16 -14.41
N PHE A 49 2.08 -6.10 -13.77
CA PHE A 49 3.15 -6.90 -14.37
C PHE A 49 2.65 -7.70 -15.58
N VAL A 50 1.50 -8.36 -15.44
CA VAL A 50 0.88 -9.15 -16.53
C VAL A 50 0.50 -8.26 -17.69
N ALA A 51 -0.07 -7.07 -17.46
CA ALA A 51 -0.47 -6.16 -18.52
C ALA A 51 0.72 -5.73 -19.39
N VAL A 52 1.85 -5.37 -18.79
CA VAL A 52 3.07 -5.01 -19.51
C VAL A 52 3.63 -6.21 -20.26
N THR A 53 3.64 -7.39 -19.65
CA THR A 53 4.10 -8.63 -20.29
C THR A 53 3.25 -8.99 -21.50
N LEU A 54 1.92 -8.91 -21.37
CA LEU A 54 1.03 -9.15 -22.51
C LEU A 54 1.23 -8.12 -23.62
N ALA A 55 1.41 -6.86 -23.28
CA ALA A 55 1.67 -5.80 -24.27
C ALA A 55 2.94 -6.07 -25.10
N GLY A 56 4.01 -6.53 -24.42
CA GLY A 56 5.28 -6.82 -25.08
C GLY A 56 5.28 -8.06 -25.97
N ASN A 57 4.36 -8.99 -25.77
CA ASN A 57 4.25 -10.22 -26.56
C ASN A 57 3.24 -10.12 -27.73
N ILE A 58 2.68 -8.94 -27.99
CA ILE A 58 1.86 -8.72 -29.20
C ILE A 58 2.78 -8.70 -30.42
N ASP A 59 2.55 -9.60 -31.38
CA ASP A 59 3.29 -9.65 -32.65
C ASP A 59 2.92 -8.45 -33.52
N SER A 60 3.66 -7.34 -33.33
CA SER A 60 3.44 -6.08 -34.02
C SER A 60 4.75 -5.29 -34.11
N PRO A 61 4.99 -4.58 -35.20
CA PRO A 61 6.12 -3.64 -35.31
C PRO A 61 6.04 -2.51 -34.23
N TYR A 62 4.88 -2.32 -33.60
CA TYR A 62 4.64 -1.34 -32.55
C TYR A 62 4.74 -1.92 -31.13
N ALA A 63 5.27 -3.14 -30.95
CA ALA A 63 5.34 -3.79 -29.65
C ALA A 63 5.99 -2.92 -28.56
N GLN A 64 7.09 -2.20 -28.92
CA GLN A 64 7.72 -1.27 -27.97
C GLN A 64 6.77 -0.14 -27.55
N HIS A 65 6.03 0.46 -28.48
CA HIS A 65 5.05 1.51 -28.15
C HIS A 65 3.93 0.98 -27.25
N TYR A 66 3.55 -0.29 -27.39
CA TYR A 66 2.54 -0.93 -26.51
C TYR A 66 3.07 -1.14 -25.09
N ILE A 67 4.33 -1.54 -24.93
CA ILE A 67 5.01 -1.65 -23.63
C ILE A 67 5.04 -0.28 -22.95
N ASP A 68 5.52 0.74 -23.67
CA ASP A 68 5.66 2.09 -23.16
C ASP A 68 4.29 2.67 -22.78
N ALA A 69 3.29 2.49 -23.64
CA ALA A 69 1.93 2.96 -23.41
C ALA A 69 1.27 2.29 -22.20
N ALA A 70 1.38 0.98 -22.06
CA ALA A 70 0.88 0.26 -20.89
C ALA A 70 1.58 0.72 -19.62
N THR A 71 2.90 0.88 -19.66
CA THR A 71 3.72 1.32 -18.52
C THR A 71 3.32 2.71 -18.04
N PHE A 72 3.24 3.70 -18.96
CA PHE A 72 2.82 5.06 -18.60
C PHE A 72 1.39 5.14 -18.09
N SER A 73 0.46 4.37 -18.68
CA SER A 73 -0.91 4.32 -18.20
C SER A 73 -1.00 3.75 -16.79
N ILE A 74 -0.35 2.62 -16.52
CA ILE A 74 -0.33 1.97 -15.21
C ILE A 74 0.33 2.90 -14.19
N MET A 75 1.44 3.55 -14.55
CA MET A 75 2.11 4.53 -13.68
C MET A 75 1.17 5.67 -13.28
N LEU A 76 0.49 6.30 -14.23
CA LEU A 76 -0.44 7.39 -13.95
C LEU A 76 -1.64 6.94 -13.12
N ILE A 77 -2.19 5.74 -13.37
CA ILE A 77 -3.28 5.17 -12.57
C ILE A 77 -2.80 4.87 -11.15
N ASN A 78 -1.59 4.33 -10.98
CA ASN A 78 -1.01 4.09 -9.66
C ASN A 78 -0.82 5.40 -8.89
N LEU A 79 -0.32 6.45 -9.52
CA LEU A 79 -0.08 7.75 -8.89
C LEU A 79 -1.38 8.49 -8.58
N SER A 80 -2.36 8.47 -9.47
CA SER A 80 -3.59 9.27 -9.34
C SER A 80 -4.74 8.53 -8.68
N SER A 81 -4.87 7.22 -8.89
CA SER A 81 -5.99 6.40 -8.43
C SER A 81 -5.62 5.54 -7.21
N PHE A 82 -4.60 4.67 -7.35
CA PHE A 82 -4.30 3.71 -6.27
C PHE A 82 -3.71 4.42 -5.06
N SER A 83 -2.73 5.31 -5.23
CA SER A 83 -2.13 6.04 -4.11
C SER A 83 -3.16 6.89 -3.37
N VAL A 84 -4.06 7.55 -4.10
CA VAL A 84 -5.09 8.41 -3.51
C VAL A 84 -6.20 7.58 -2.89
N GLY A 85 -6.77 6.63 -3.65
CA GLY A 85 -7.90 5.82 -3.19
C GLY A 85 -7.54 4.89 -2.03
N PHE A 86 -6.46 4.12 -2.16
CA PHE A 86 -6.01 3.22 -1.10
C PHE A 86 -5.49 3.98 0.12
N GLY A 87 -4.80 5.11 -0.14
CA GLY A 87 -4.36 5.99 0.93
C GLY A 87 -5.52 6.55 1.75
N LEU A 88 -6.59 7.03 1.11
CA LEU A 88 -7.79 7.49 1.81
C LEU A 88 -8.55 6.34 2.48
N ALA A 89 -8.63 5.17 1.83
CA ALA A 89 -9.23 3.96 2.40
C ALA A 89 -8.51 3.50 3.68
N SER A 90 -7.23 3.87 3.87
CA SER A 90 -6.48 3.56 5.10
C SER A 90 -7.08 4.17 6.37
N ALA A 91 -8.00 5.13 6.27
CA ALA A 91 -8.81 5.57 7.40
C ALA A 91 -9.58 4.40 8.05
N LEU A 92 -10.05 3.43 7.24
CA LEU A 92 -10.74 2.25 7.75
C LEU A 92 -9.80 1.30 8.50
N ASP A 93 -8.50 1.34 8.23
CA ASP A 93 -7.50 0.56 8.98
C ASP A 93 -7.55 0.88 10.47
N THR A 94 -7.76 2.16 10.82
CA THR A 94 -7.94 2.59 12.20
C THR A 94 -9.40 2.46 12.66
N LEU A 95 -10.33 3.05 11.91
CA LEU A 95 -11.72 3.15 12.32
C LEU A 95 -12.38 1.79 12.50
N CYS A 96 -12.18 0.87 11.54
CA CYS A 96 -12.81 -0.45 11.60
C CYS A 96 -12.11 -1.38 12.59
N SER A 97 -10.76 -1.37 12.68
CA SER A 97 -10.05 -2.23 13.63
C SER A 97 -10.34 -1.82 15.08
N GLN A 98 -10.34 -0.52 15.40
CA GLN A 98 -10.68 -0.05 16.73
C GLN A 98 -12.17 -0.28 17.06
N ALA A 99 -13.10 -0.04 16.12
CA ALA A 99 -14.51 -0.33 16.32
C ALA A 99 -14.78 -1.83 16.53
N TYR A 100 -14.06 -2.70 15.80
CA TYR A 100 -14.14 -4.15 15.99
C TYR A 100 -13.65 -4.57 17.38
N GLY A 101 -12.49 -4.05 17.80
CA GLY A 101 -11.96 -4.27 19.15
C GLY A 101 -12.91 -3.82 20.25
N ALA A 102 -13.53 -2.65 20.08
CA ALA A 102 -14.54 -2.10 20.99
C ALA A 102 -15.90 -2.83 20.91
N LYS A 103 -16.06 -3.82 20.03
CA LYS A 103 -17.32 -4.54 19.73
C LYS A 103 -18.46 -3.60 19.26
N ARG A 104 -18.11 -2.45 18.67
CA ARG A 104 -19.05 -1.48 18.09
C ARG A 104 -19.27 -1.76 16.61
N PHE A 105 -19.83 -2.92 16.30
CA PHE A 105 -19.98 -3.41 14.92
C PHE A 105 -20.85 -2.48 14.05
N GLU A 106 -21.84 -1.83 14.63
CA GLU A 106 -22.70 -0.86 13.95
C GLU A 106 -21.91 0.33 13.37
N LYS A 107 -20.82 0.74 14.04
CA LYS A 107 -19.95 1.81 13.56
C LYS A 107 -19.16 1.41 12.31
N ILE A 108 -18.77 0.13 12.21
CA ILE A 108 -18.05 -0.37 11.02
C ILE A 108 -18.89 -0.14 9.77
N GLY A 109 -20.21 -0.43 9.83
CA GLY A 109 -21.13 -0.19 8.72
C GLY A 109 -21.24 1.28 8.33
N VAL A 110 -21.29 2.18 9.29
CA VAL A 110 -21.32 3.63 9.04
C VAL A 110 -20.00 4.13 8.47
N TYR A 111 -18.85 3.67 8.97
CA TYR A 111 -17.53 4.02 8.44
C TYR A 111 -17.33 3.51 7.01
N PHE A 112 -17.83 2.31 6.70
CA PHE A 112 -17.84 1.79 5.34
C PHE A 112 -18.68 2.67 4.39
N GLN A 113 -19.89 3.07 4.81
CA GLN A 113 -20.74 4.01 4.05
C GLN A 113 -20.03 5.35 3.84
N THR A 114 -19.34 5.85 4.88
CA THR A 114 -18.52 7.07 4.78
C THR A 114 -17.41 6.92 3.75
N GLY A 115 -16.73 5.78 3.75
CA GLY A 115 -15.71 5.43 2.76
C GLY A 115 -16.26 5.45 1.33
N ILE A 116 -17.45 4.88 1.09
CA ILE A 116 -18.12 4.94 -0.23
C ILE A 116 -18.38 6.38 -0.65
N VAL A 117 -18.86 7.24 0.26
CA VAL A 117 -19.13 8.65 -0.06
C VAL A 117 -17.82 9.39 -0.40
N VAL A 118 -16.76 9.20 0.40
CA VAL A 118 -15.48 9.89 0.19
C VAL A 118 -14.79 9.39 -1.07
N LEU A 119 -14.65 8.08 -1.25
CA LEU A 119 -14.00 7.53 -2.44
C LEU A 119 -14.84 7.77 -3.70
N GLY A 120 -16.17 7.75 -3.58
CA GLY A 120 -17.08 8.12 -4.67
C GLY A 120 -16.88 9.57 -5.14
N ALA A 121 -16.65 10.51 -4.21
CA ALA A 121 -16.33 11.89 -4.56
C ALA A 121 -14.94 12.01 -5.24
N ILE A 122 -13.97 11.26 -4.78
CA ILE A 122 -12.60 11.22 -5.34
C ILE A 122 -12.56 10.58 -6.74
N LEU A 123 -13.51 9.73 -7.10
CA LEU A 123 -13.59 9.19 -8.45
C LEU A 123 -13.68 10.31 -9.52
N LEU A 124 -14.30 11.45 -9.21
CA LEU A 124 -14.43 12.56 -10.17
C LEU A 124 -13.06 13.09 -10.62
N PRO A 125 -12.17 13.58 -9.75
CA PRO A 125 -10.85 14.01 -10.16
C PRO A 125 -9.99 12.85 -10.71
N VAL A 126 -10.10 11.63 -10.18
CA VAL A 126 -9.38 10.46 -10.70
C VAL A 126 -9.78 10.17 -12.15
N PHE A 127 -11.08 10.19 -12.45
CA PHE A 127 -11.57 10.03 -13.83
C PHE A 127 -11.09 11.16 -14.74
N ALA A 128 -11.14 12.40 -14.28
CA ALA A 128 -10.64 13.53 -15.05
C ALA A 128 -9.17 13.40 -15.40
N ILE A 129 -8.30 13.14 -14.41
CA ILE A 129 -6.85 13.00 -14.64
C ILE A 129 -6.57 11.87 -15.64
N ASN A 130 -7.17 10.70 -15.44
CA ASN A 130 -6.91 9.55 -16.30
C ASN A 130 -7.61 9.62 -17.68
N TRP A 131 -8.65 10.43 -17.81
CA TRP A 131 -9.26 10.72 -19.11
C TRP A 131 -8.33 11.57 -19.98
N PHE A 132 -7.61 12.50 -19.38
CA PHE A 132 -6.65 13.39 -20.04
C PHE A 132 -5.20 12.86 -20.01
N THR A 133 -4.98 11.55 -19.82
CA THR A 133 -3.66 10.91 -19.84
C THR A 133 -2.85 11.28 -21.08
N GLU A 134 -3.49 11.29 -22.27
CA GLU A 134 -2.86 11.65 -23.54
C GLU A 134 -2.30 13.07 -23.49
N ASP A 135 -3.12 14.05 -23.09
CA ASP A 135 -2.72 15.46 -23.02
C ASP A 135 -1.61 15.68 -21.98
N ILE A 136 -1.69 14.98 -20.84
CA ILE A 136 -0.65 15.03 -19.79
C ILE A 136 0.68 14.51 -20.32
N LEU A 137 0.70 13.37 -21.02
CA LEU A 137 1.92 12.78 -21.56
C LEU A 137 2.51 13.61 -22.68
N LEU A 138 1.67 14.21 -23.55
CA LEU A 138 2.12 15.16 -24.58
C LEU A 138 2.75 16.41 -23.95
N TRP A 139 2.15 16.93 -22.88
CA TRP A 139 2.71 18.07 -22.15
C TRP A 139 4.06 17.73 -21.48
N LEU A 140 4.24 16.49 -21.06
CA LEU A 140 5.50 15.97 -20.50
C LEU A 140 6.54 15.64 -21.59
N GLY A 141 6.20 15.83 -22.88
CA GLY A 141 7.14 15.65 -24.00
C GLY A 141 7.27 14.20 -24.47
N GLN A 142 6.31 13.32 -24.14
CA GLN A 142 6.29 11.95 -24.63
C GLN A 142 5.92 11.87 -26.11
N ASP A 143 6.32 10.78 -26.78
CA ASP A 143 5.96 10.52 -28.17
C ASP A 143 4.45 10.53 -28.37
N ALA A 144 3.97 11.13 -29.48
CA ALA A 144 2.56 11.35 -29.74
C ALA A 144 1.76 10.04 -29.87
N GLU A 145 2.35 8.99 -30.44
CA GLU A 145 1.68 7.71 -30.60
C GLU A 145 1.62 6.95 -29.28
N VAL A 146 2.68 6.99 -28.48
CA VAL A 146 2.72 6.44 -27.13
C VAL A 146 1.70 7.15 -26.22
N ALA A 147 1.64 8.49 -26.28
CA ALA A 147 0.68 9.28 -25.51
C ALA A 147 -0.76 8.93 -25.87
N ARG A 148 -1.08 8.81 -27.18
CA ARG A 148 -2.40 8.43 -27.70
C ARG A 148 -2.80 7.02 -27.21
N LEU A 149 -1.90 6.06 -27.35
CA LEU A 149 -2.13 4.67 -26.90
C LEU A 149 -2.33 4.60 -25.40
N SER A 150 -1.53 5.35 -24.63
CA SER A 150 -1.65 5.45 -23.16
C SER A 150 -3.00 6.03 -22.75
N GLY A 151 -3.46 7.09 -23.42
CA GLY A 151 -4.74 7.72 -23.17
C GLY A 151 -5.91 6.76 -23.39
N LEU A 152 -5.89 5.99 -24.47
CA LEU A 152 -6.89 4.96 -24.74
C LEU A 152 -6.84 3.84 -23.71
N PHE A 153 -5.64 3.34 -23.38
CA PHE A 153 -5.46 2.30 -22.38
C PHE A 153 -6.03 2.72 -21.02
N SER A 154 -5.71 3.93 -20.55
CA SER A 154 -6.24 4.50 -19.30
C SER A 154 -7.77 4.59 -19.34
N ARG A 155 -8.36 5.09 -20.44
CA ARG A 155 -9.82 5.19 -20.58
C ARG A 155 -10.52 3.83 -20.49
N TYR A 156 -9.92 2.76 -21.03
CA TYR A 156 -10.46 1.39 -20.91
C TYR A 156 -10.28 0.78 -19.51
N MET A 157 -9.32 1.26 -18.71
CA MET A 157 -9.16 0.84 -17.31
C MET A 157 -10.12 1.56 -16.34
N LEU A 158 -10.57 2.79 -16.66
CA LEU A 158 -11.42 3.62 -15.79
C LEU A 158 -12.66 2.90 -15.26
N PRO A 159 -13.45 2.15 -16.07
CA PRO A 159 -14.67 1.50 -15.58
C PRO A 159 -14.42 0.51 -14.42
N GLY A 160 -13.23 -0.07 -14.32
CA GLY A 160 -12.85 -0.99 -13.25
C GLY A 160 -12.53 -0.32 -11.92
N ILE A 161 -12.17 0.98 -11.91
CA ILE A 161 -11.72 1.69 -10.71
C ILE A 161 -12.80 1.79 -9.62
N PRO A 162 -14.07 2.14 -9.91
CA PRO A 162 -15.11 2.18 -8.88
C PRO A 162 -15.30 0.82 -8.17
N PHE A 163 -15.23 -0.27 -8.94
CA PHE A 163 -15.33 -1.62 -8.39
C PHE A 163 -14.13 -1.98 -7.53
N LEU A 164 -12.94 -1.58 -7.95
CA LEU A 164 -11.72 -1.77 -7.16
C LEU A 164 -11.80 -1.00 -5.83
N TYR A 165 -12.29 0.24 -5.83
CA TYR A 165 -12.49 1.02 -4.60
C TYR A 165 -13.52 0.38 -3.67
N LEU A 166 -14.61 -0.15 -4.22
CA LEU A 166 -15.62 -0.87 -3.43
C LEU A 166 -15.03 -2.14 -2.81
N TYR A 167 -14.24 -2.89 -3.59
CA TYR A 167 -13.52 -4.06 -3.09
C TYR A 167 -12.54 -3.67 -1.97
N GLU A 168 -11.75 -2.62 -2.16
CA GLU A 168 -10.78 -2.13 -1.19
C GLU A 168 -11.43 -1.77 0.15
N LEU A 169 -12.52 -1.00 0.13
CA LEU A 169 -13.27 -0.66 1.33
C LEU A 169 -13.80 -1.91 2.04
N THR A 170 -14.34 -2.87 1.29
CA THR A 170 -14.86 -4.13 1.87
C THR A 170 -13.73 -5.00 2.42
N ARG A 171 -12.59 -5.03 1.71
CA ARG A 171 -11.37 -5.71 2.16
C ARG A 171 -10.91 -5.19 3.52
N LYS A 172 -10.81 -3.87 3.70
CA LYS A 172 -10.44 -3.24 4.98
C LYS A 172 -11.38 -3.62 6.11
N VAL A 173 -12.68 -3.64 5.84
CA VAL A 173 -13.70 -4.06 6.82
C VAL A 173 -13.53 -5.53 7.22
N LEU A 174 -13.30 -6.44 6.27
CA LEU A 174 -13.10 -7.86 6.55
C LEU A 174 -11.76 -8.11 7.26
N GLN A 175 -10.70 -7.44 6.83
CA GLN A 175 -9.39 -7.50 7.47
C GLN A 175 -9.44 -7.06 8.94
N ALA A 176 -10.13 -5.96 9.24
CA ALA A 176 -10.34 -5.49 10.62
C ALA A 176 -11.02 -6.54 11.51
N GLN A 177 -11.85 -7.40 10.93
CA GLN A 177 -12.53 -8.52 11.59
C GLN A 177 -11.72 -9.83 11.60
N ASN A 178 -10.45 -9.79 11.18
CA ASN A 178 -9.55 -10.95 11.03
C ASN A 178 -10.03 -11.99 9.99
N ILE A 179 -10.82 -11.57 8.99
CA ILE A 179 -11.33 -12.43 7.92
C ILE A 179 -10.45 -12.22 6.68
N MET A 180 -9.45 -13.11 6.48
CA MET A 180 -8.44 -12.96 5.43
C MET A 180 -8.59 -13.97 4.29
N THR A 181 -8.87 -15.24 4.61
CA THR A 181 -8.86 -16.35 3.64
C THR A 181 -9.73 -16.11 2.41
N PRO A 182 -10.98 -15.62 2.51
CA PRO A 182 -11.81 -15.38 1.34
C PRO A 182 -11.22 -14.30 0.41
N LEU A 183 -10.49 -13.33 0.97
CA LEU A 183 -9.86 -12.25 0.20
C LEU A 183 -8.77 -12.79 -0.72
N VAL A 184 -7.98 -13.77 -0.26
CA VAL A 184 -6.96 -14.46 -1.08
C VAL A 184 -7.62 -15.16 -2.28
N ILE A 185 -8.71 -15.89 -2.04
CA ILE A 185 -9.43 -16.62 -3.10
C ILE A 185 -10.02 -15.64 -4.12
N ILE A 186 -10.65 -14.58 -3.65
CA ILE A 186 -11.25 -13.55 -4.51
C ILE A 186 -10.17 -12.87 -5.35
N ALA A 187 -9.05 -12.47 -4.75
CA ALA A 187 -7.92 -11.86 -5.46
C ALA A 187 -7.34 -12.82 -6.52
N ALA A 188 -7.17 -14.10 -6.20
CA ALA A 188 -6.69 -15.10 -7.15
C ALA A 188 -7.65 -15.30 -8.35
N ILE A 189 -8.96 -15.34 -8.11
CA ILE A 189 -9.96 -15.44 -9.19
C ILE A 189 -9.97 -14.15 -10.02
N GLY A 190 -9.94 -12.97 -9.38
CA GLY A 190 -9.87 -11.67 -10.07
C GLY A 190 -8.66 -11.57 -11.00
N ASN A 191 -7.48 -12.01 -10.54
CA ASN A 191 -6.28 -12.09 -11.37
C ASN A 191 -6.42 -13.10 -12.53
N THR A 192 -7.03 -14.25 -12.27
CA THR A 192 -7.27 -15.24 -13.34
C THR A 192 -8.18 -14.65 -14.42
N VAL A 193 -9.23 -13.91 -14.03
CA VAL A 193 -10.11 -13.22 -14.98
C VAL A 193 -9.35 -12.14 -15.75
N ASN A 194 -8.53 -11.34 -15.05
CA ASN A 194 -7.69 -10.32 -15.68
C ASN A 194 -6.79 -10.92 -16.77
N ILE A 195 -6.04 -11.98 -16.42
CA ILE A 195 -5.11 -12.65 -17.35
C ILE A 195 -5.87 -13.27 -18.51
N ALA A 196 -6.90 -14.05 -18.23
CA ALA A 196 -7.66 -14.75 -19.26
C ALA A 196 -8.37 -13.78 -20.21
N ALA A 197 -9.07 -12.77 -19.68
CA ALA A 197 -9.72 -11.77 -20.49
C ALA A 197 -8.71 -10.92 -21.27
N GLY A 198 -7.63 -10.45 -20.63
CA GLY A 198 -6.57 -9.68 -21.28
C GLY A 198 -5.94 -10.47 -22.44
N TYR A 199 -5.60 -11.73 -22.20
CA TYR A 199 -5.03 -12.62 -23.22
C TYR A 199 -6.01 -12.85 -24.38
N VAL A 200 -7.23 -13.28 -24.10
CA VAL A 200 -8.24 -13.56 -25.16
C VAL A 200 -8.55 -12.31 -25.96
N LEU A 201 -8.79 -11.18 -25.31
CA LEU A 201 -9.12 -9.94 -25.99
C LEU A 201 -7.96 -9.37 -26.80
N ALA A 202 -6.72 -9.52 -26.31
CA ALA A 202 -5.54 -9.01 -27.01
C ALA A 202 -5.13 -9.85 -28.21
N TYR A 203 -5.17 -11.20 -28.09
CA TYR A 203 -4.58 -12.09 -29.11
C TYR A 203 -5.63 -12.80 -29.99
N HIS A 204 -6.87 -12.92 -29.54
CA HIS A 204 -7.91 -13.66 -30.27
C HIS A 204 -9.08 -12.80 -30.74
N THR A 205 -9.00 -11.47 -30.56
CA THR A 205 -10.02 -10.55 -31.06
C THR A 205 -9.40 -9.37 -31.83
N SER A 206 -10.20 -8.65 -32.58
CA SER A 206 -9.78 -7.43 -33.29
C SER A 206 -9.50 -6.24 -32.36
N ILE A 207 -9.73 -6.37 -31.05
CA ILE A 207 -9.51 -5.30 -30.07
C ILE A 207 -8.00 -5.07 -29.84
N GLY A 208 -7.20 -6.14 -29.97
CA GLY A 208 -5.74 -6.08 -29.88
C GLY A 208 -5.26 -5.49 -28.52
N PHE A 209 -4.27 -4.60 -28.57
CA PHE A 209 -3.64 -3.98 -27.39
C PHE A 209 -4.64 -3.47 -26.32
N HIS A 210 -5.75 -2.86 -26.75
CA HIS A 210 -6.74 -2.34 -25.82
C HIS A 210 -7.47 -3.44 -25.02
N GLY A 211 -7.46 -4.67 -25.52
CA GLY A 211 -8.01 -5.84 -24.83
C GLY A 211 -7.35 -6.11 -23.48
N ILE A 212 -6.08 -5.76 -23.33
CA ILE A 212 -5.34 -5.88 -22.06
C ILE A 212 -5.96 -4.97 -21.00
N ALA A 213 -6.19 -3.70 -21.33
CA ALA A 213 -6.81 -2.72 -20.42
C ALA A 213 -8.24 -3.11 -20.04
N ILE A 214 -9.01 -3.62 -20.99
CA ILE A 214 -10.35 -4.17 -20.73
C ILE A 214 -10.26 -5.38 -19.78
N GLY A 215 -9.28 -6.26 -19.97
CA GLY A 215 -9.01 -7.40 -19.09
C GLY A 215 -8.74 -6.94 -17.64
N CYS A 216 -7.92 -5.90 -17.45
CA CYS A 216 -7.67 -5.30 -16.15
C CYS A 216 -8.96 -4.74 -15.52
N SER A 217 -9.77 -4.03 -16.31
CA SER A 217 -11.05 -3.48 -15.86
C SER A 217 -12.04 -4.59 -15.45
N LEU A 218 -12.12 -5.68 -16.22
CA LEU A 218 -12.95 -6.84 -15.89
C LEU A 218 -12.46 -7.54 -14.62
N GLY A 219 -11.15 -7.75 -14.48
CA GLY A 219 -10.56 -8.32 -13.27
C GLY A 219 -10.93 -7.54 -12.02
N ASN A 220 -10.77 -6.20 -12.06
CA ASN A 220 -11.16 -5.31 -10.98
C ASN A 220 -12.67 -5.36 -10.69
N SER A 221 -13.50 -5.46 -11.73
CA SER A 221 -14.97 -5.49 -11.57
C SER A 221 -15.46 -6.79 -10.94
N VAL A 222 -14.78 -7.90 -11.20
CA VAL A 222 -15.13 -9.21 -10.65
C VAL A 222 -14.85 -9.29 -9.13
N LEU A 223 -13.87 -8.56 -8.61
CA LEU A 223 -13.51 -8.60 -7.19
C LEU A 223 -14.71 -8.35 -6.25
N PRO A 224 -15.43 -7.22 -6.32
CA PRO A 224 -16.59 -7.00 -5.46
C PRO A 224 -17.78 -7.89 -5.83
N LEU A 225 -17.91 -8.33 -7.10
CA LEU A 225 -18.97 -9.25 -7.50
C LEU A 225 -18.80 -10.61 -6.82
N LEU A 226 -17.58 -11.11 -6.62
CA LEU A 226 -17.30 -12.34 -5.89
C LEU A 226 -17.58 -12.25 -4.39
N LEU A 227 -17.62 -11.06 -3.82
CA LEU A 227 -18.06 -10.87 -2.42
C LEU A 227 -19.54 -11.19 -2.23
N VAL A 228 -20.38 -11.04 -3.26
CA VAL A 228 -21.82 -11.35 -3.20
C VAL A 228 -22.07 -12.82 -2.86
N PRO A 229 -21.59 -13.83 -3.64
CA PRO A 229 -21.76 -15.23 -3.29
C PRO A 229 -21.08 -15.59 -1.96
N TYR A 230 -19.98 -14.94 -1.62
CA TYR A 230 -19.35 -15.12 -0.32
C TYR A 230 -20.28 -14.70 0.82
N PHE A 231 -20.90 -13.54 0.77
CA PHE A 231 -21.83 -13.07 1.81
C PHE A 231 -23.15 -13.85 1.82
N ILE A 232 -23.58 -14.40 0.68
CA ILE A 232 -24.73 -15.33 0.66
C ILE A 232 -24.37 -16.62 1.40
N SER A 233 -23.14 -17.14 1.22
CA SER A 233 -22.68 -18.37 1.88
C SER A 233 -22.37 -18.16 3.37
N ARG A 234 -21.97 -16.96 3.76
CA ARG A 234 -21.57 -16.58 5.12
C ARG A 234 -22.29 -15.31 5.58
N PRO A 235 -23.62 -15.32 5.70
CA PRO A 235 -24.41 -14.10 5.94
C PRO A 235 -24.10 -13.42 7.28
N HIS A 236 -23.59 -14.15 8.27
CA HIS A 236 -23.19 -13.57 9.55
C HIS A 236 -22.02 -12.61 9.42
N HIS A 237 -21.07 -12.83 8.49
CA HIS A 237 -19.96 -11.93 8.24
C HIS A 237 -20.39 -10.57 7.65
N LEU A 238 -21.55 -10.49 7.01
CA LEU A 238 -22.14 -9.24 6.56
C LEU A 238 -23.06 -8.65 7.65
N ARG A 239 -23.97 -9.46 8.19
CA ARG A 239 -24.99 -8.99 9.15
C ARG A 239 -24.41 -8.44 10.45
N GLN A 240 -23.22 -8.86 10.83
CA GLN A 240 -22.54 -8.42 12.03
C GLN A 240 -22.27 -6.91 12.02
N TRP A 241 -21.90 -6.35 10.88
CA TRP A 241 -21.55 -4.94 10.75
C TRP A 241 -22.50 -4.15 9.83
N TRP A 242 -23.24 -4.81 8.95
CA TRP A 242 -24.28 -4.20 8.13
C TRP A 242 -25.64 -4.35 8.82
N CYS A 243 -25.74 -3.79 10.04
CA CYS A 243 -26.95 -3.92 10.86
C CYS A 243 -27.98 -2.82 10.61
N GLN A 244 -27.57 -1.72 9.99
CA GLN A 244 -28.42 -0.56 9.75
C GLN A 244 -28.61 -0.31 8.24
N PRO A 245 -29.80 0.19 7.83
CA PRO A 245 -30.01 0.57 6.43
C PRO A 245 -29.04 1.69 6.05
N TRP A 246 -28.83 1.84 4.75
CA TRP A 246 -28.03 2.95 4.20
C TRP A 246 -28.56 4.30 4.70
N SER A 247 -27.67 5.11 5.26
CA SER A 247 -27.99 6.47 5.72
C SER A 247 -26.94 7.47 5.28
N PHE A 248 -27.22 8.18 4.21
CA PHE A 248 -26.34 9.24 3.69
C PHE A 248 -26.05 10.32 4.75
N LYS A 249 -27.04 10.66 5.58
CA LYS A 249 -26.88 11.61 6.68
C LYS A 249 -25.89 11.11 7.74
N ALA A 250 -25.95 9.82 8.09
CA ALA A 250 -25.00 9.21 9.00
C ALA A 250 -23.59 9.17 8.39
N ALA A 251 -23.47 8.77 7.12
CA ALA A 251 -22.20 8.73 6.41
C ALA A 251 -21.49 10.09 6.36
N ILE A 252 -22.22 11.17 6.01
CA ILE A 252 -21.65 12.53 5.93
C ILE A 252 -21.14 13.02 7.29
N ARG A 253 -21.80 12.65 8.38
CA ARG A 253 -21.38 13.05 9.73
C ARG A 253 -19.95 12.64 10.05
N TYR A 254 -19.50 11.50 9.55
CA TYR A 254 -18.16 10.95 9.82
C TYR A 254 -17.11 11.29 8.76
N VAL A 255 -17.48 12.02 7.67
CA VAL A 255 -16.52 12.43 6.64
C VAL A 255 -15.34 13.19 7.22
N GLY A 256 -15.57 14.11 8.17
CA GLY A 256 -14.51 14.87 8.83
C GLY A 256 -13.50 13.97 9.56
N VAL A 257 -13.98 12.97 10.29
CA VAL A 257 -13.14 11.99 11.01
C VAL A 257 -12.40 11.10 10.01
N PHE A 258 -13.10 10.63 8.97
CA PHE A 258 -12.52 9.82 7.90
C PHE A 258 -11.36 10.56 7.20
N LEU A 259 -11.58 11.81 6.80
CA LEU A 259 -10.54 12.63 6.13
C LEU A 259 -9.39 12.98 7.08
N ARG A 260 -9.67 13.21 8.37
CA ARG A 260 -8.63 13.47 9.38
C ARG A 260 -7.62 12.32 9.50
N LEU A 261 -8.03 11.10 9.25
CA LEU A 261 -7.17 9.91 9.23
C LEU A 261 -6.72 9.55 7.81
N GLY A 262 -7.63 9.59 6.84
CA GLY A 262 -7.37 9.18 5.47
C GLY A 262 -6.41 10.10 4.73
N VAL A 263 -6.51 11.43 4.89
CA VAL A 263 -5.59 12.36 4.20
C VAL A 263 -4.13 12.18 4.66
N PRO A 264 -3.82 12.12 5.97
CA PRO A 264 -2.48 11.75 6.39
C PRO A 264 -2.04 10.36 5.94
N GLY A 265 -2.94 9.37 5.95
CA GLY A 265 -2.65 8.02 5.43
C GLY A 265 -2.33 8.03 3.94
N MET A 266 -3.07 8.81 3.16
CA MET A 266 -2.79 9.05 1.74
C MET A 266 -1.42 9.72 1.54
N LEU A 267 -1.15 10.79 2.27
CA LEU A 267 0.15 11.48 2.17
C LEU A 267 1.32 10.57 2.55
N MET A 268 1.16 9.72 3.56
CA MET A 268 2.16 8.74 3.96
C MET A 268 2.53 7.81 2.80
N LEU A 269 1.53 7.25 2.11
CA LEU A 269 1.71 6.35 0.97
C LEU A 269 2.26 7.11 -0.26
N VAL A 270 1.68 8.25 -0.60
CA VAL A 270 2.10 9.08 -1.74
C VAL A 270 3.55 9.52 -1.60
N MET A 271 3.94 10.03 -0.43
CA MET A 271 5.31 10.50 -0.20
C MET A 271 6.34 9.39 -0.36
N GLU A 272 6.04 8.19 0.09
CA GLU A 272 6.93 7.03 -0.08
C GLU A 272 7.04 6.61 -1.55
N MET A 273 5.90 6.41 -2.24
CA MET A 273 5.89 6.02 -3.65
C MET A 273 6.57 7.06 -4.56
N TRP A 274 6.26 8.33 -4.35
CA TRP A 274 6.83 9.39 -5.18
C TRP A 274 8.32 9.61 -4.93
N ALA A 275 8.84 9.25 -3.75
CA ALA A 275 10.28 9.27 -3.52
C ALA A 275 11.01 8.24 -4.40
N PHE A 276 10.45 7.04 -4.58
CA PHE A 276 10.99 6.05 -5.53
C PHE A 276 10.89 6.53 -6.99
N GLU A 277 9.79 7.19 -7.37
CA GLU A 277 9.68 7.79 -8.71
C GLU A 277 10.72 8.89 -8.93
N ALA A 278 11.01 9.70 -7.91
CA ALA A 278 12.09 10.68 -7.99
C ALA A 278 13.46 10.02 -8.23
N LEU A 279 13.74 8.88 -7.59
CA LEU A 279 14.97 8.11 -7.86
C LEU A 279 15.02 7.60 -9.31
N THR A 280 13.88 7.16 -9.84
CA THR A 280 13.77 6.71 -11.25
C THR A 280 14.13 7.85 -12.20
N ILE A 281 13.59 9.05 -11.97
CA ILE A 281 13.91 10.24 -12.76
C ILE A 281 15.40 10.59 -12.63
N LEU A 282 15.93 10.62 -11.40
CA LEU A 282 17.35 10.93 -11.17
C LEU A 282 18.29 9.91 -11.80
N SER A 283 17.93 8.63 -11.85
CA SER A 283 18.73 7.60 -12.51
C SER A 283 18.85 7.83 -14.02
N GLY A 284 17.80 8.39 -14.65
CA GLY A 284 17.81 8.79 -16.06
C GLY A 284 18.69 10.01 -16.38
N LEU A 285 19.06 10.79 -15.36
CA LEU A 285 19.93 11.95 -15.50
C LEU A 285 21.42 11.63 -15.26
N LEU A 286 21.75 10.39 -14.88
CA LEU A 286 23.12 9.96 -14.60
C LEU A 286 23.94 9.78 -15.89
N PRO A 287 25.27 9.91 -15.82
CA PRO A 287 26.18 9.44 -16.88
C PRO A 287 25.89 7.95 -17.16
N HIS A 288 25.95 7.55 -18.44
CA HIS A 288 25.57 6.19 -18.87
C HIS A 288 24.13 5.81 -18.45
N HIS A 289 23.18 6.74 -18.61
CA HIS A 289 21.79 6.62 -18.17
C HIS A 289 21.11 5.29 -18.55
N VAL A 290 21.40 4.70 -19.71
CA VAL A 290 20.83 3.42 -20.12
C VAL A 290 21.20 2.31 -19.15
N VAL A 291 22.48 2.22 -18.75
CA VAL A 291 22.98 1.24 -17.77
C VAL A 291 22.41 1.54 -16.38
N ALA A 292 22.38 2.81 -15.99
CA ALA A 292 21.88 3.26 -14.71
C ALA A 292 20.37 2.95 -14.52
N VAL A 293 19.56 3.29 -15.53
CA VAL A 293 18.11 3.02 -15.50
C VAL A 293 17.83 1.51 -15.52
N ALA A 294 18.56 0.73 -16.32
CA ALA A 294 18.40 -0.72 -16.34
C ALA A 294 18.70 -1.34 -14.97
N ALA A 295 19.82 -0.97 -14.35
CA ALA A 295 20.17 -1.43 -12.99
C ALA A 295 19.14 -0.98 -11.96
N HIS A 296 18.72 0.29 -11.98
CA HIS A 296 17.68 0.82 -11.08
C HIS A 296 16.35 0.06 -11.21
N SER A 297 15.90 -0.22 -12.43
CA SER A 297 14.66 -0.97 -12.68
C SER A 297 14.68 -2.37 -12.07
N VAL A 298 15.81 -3.08 -12.17
CA VAL A 298 15.96 -4.40 -11.51
C VAL A 298 15.80 -4.26 -10.01
N LEU A 299 16.46 -3.27 -9.40
CA LEU A 299 16.40 -3.03 -7.97
C LEU A 299 14.99 -2.69 -7.50
N VAL A 300 14.24 -1.86 -8.24
CA VAL A 300 12.85 -1.52 -7.93
C VAL A 300 11.96 -2.77 -7.96
N ASN A 301 12.13 -3.65 -8.96
CA ASN A 301 11.36 -4.90 -9.02
C ASN A 301 11.69 -5.85 -7.86
N VAL A 302 12.96 -5.99 -7.51
CA VAL A 302 13.39 -6.81 -6.36
C VAL A 302 12.87 -6.21 -5.05
N ASN A 303 12.98 -4.88 -4.89
CA ASN A 303 12.45 -4.18 -3.72
C ASN A 303 10.93 -4.38 -3.59
N LEU A 304 10.17 -4.30 -4.68
CA LEU A 304 8.73 -4.50 -4.68
C LEU A 304 8.34 -5.89 -4.13
N LEU A 305 9.03 -6.95 -4.57
CA LEU A 305 8.80 -8.30 -4.07
C LEU A 305 9.10 -8.43 -2.57
N VAL A 306 10.19 -7.86 -2.10
CA VAL A 306 10.56 -7.87 -0.68
C VAL A 306 9.58 -7.04 0.15
N TYR A 307 9.18 -5.87 -0.38
CA TYR A 307 8.26 -4.96 0.28
C TYR A 307 6.87 -5.58 0.49
N THR A 308 6.37 -6.41 -0.44
CA THR A 308 5.08 -7.10 -0.26
C THR A 308 5.02 -7.97 1.00
N ALA A 309 6.15 -8.58 1.37
CA ALA A 309 6.24 -9.36 2.61
C ALA A 309 6.17 -8.45 3.86
N PHE A 310 6.84 -7.31 3.83
CA PHE A 310 6.80 -6.33 4.92
C PHE A 310 5.44 -5.64 5.02
N ASP A 311 4.79 -5.37 3.89
CA ASP A 311 3.44 -4.81 3.89
C ASP A 311 2.43 -5.79 4.50
N GLY A 312 2.56 -7.09 4.24
CA GLY A 312 1.77 -8.12 4.91
C GLY A 312 1.90 -8.08 6.44
N LEU A 313 3.11 -7.92 6.96
CA LEU A 313 3.37 -7.73 8.39
C LEU A 313 2.82 -6.39 8.90
N SER A 314 2.94 -5.33 8.10
CA SER A 314 2.43 -3.99 8.40
C SER A 314 0.91 -3.99 8.57
N VAL A 315 0.18 -4.64 7.66
CA VAL A 315 -1.27 -4.81 7.75
C VAL A 315 -1.68 -5.65 8.96
N ALA A 316 -0.97 -6.75 9.23
CA ALA A 316 -1.23 -7.58 10.42
C ALA A 316 -0.99 -6.79 11.72
N ALA A 317 0.08 -5.99 11.79
CA ALA A 317 0.35 -5.08 12.90
C ALA A 317 -0.77 -4.06 13.11
N ASN A 318 -1.18 -3.41 12.03
CA ASN A 318 -2.28 -2.45 12.04
C ASN A 318 -3.56 -3.05 12.63
N ILE A 319 -3.98 -4.21 12.13
CA ILE A 319 -5.20 -4.89 12.58
C ILE A 319 -5.09 -5.28 14.05
N ARG A 320 -3.97 -5.91 14.45
CA ARG A 320 -3.81 -6.38 15.82
C ARG A 320 -3.73 -5.23 16.82
N ILE A 321 -2.95 -4.20 16.53
CA ILE A 321 -2.84 -3.01 17.39
C ILE A 321 -4.17 -2.27 17.48
N GLY A 322 -4.84 -2.04 16.34
CA GLY A 322 -6.16 -1.41 16.32
C GLY A 322 -7.20 -2.17 17.14
N ASN A 323 -7.25 -3.50 16.99
CA ASN A 323 -8.15 -4.35 17.76
C ASN A 323 -7.85 -4.32 19.27
N CYS A 324 -6.58 -4.35 19.67
CA CYS A 324 -6.19 -4.26 21.08
C CYS A 324 -6.54 -2.90 21.68
N LEU A 325 -6.22 -1.80 21.00
CA LEU A 325 -6.50 -0.45 21.48
C LEU A 325 -8.01 -0.19 21.56
N GLY A 326 -8.77 -0.61 20.53
CA GLY A 326 -10.23 -0.52 20.56
C GLY A 326 -10.89 -1.32 21.68
N ALA A 327 -10.31 -2.45 22.04
CA ALA A 327 -10.76 -3.25 23.18
C ALA A 327 -10.31 -2.70 24.55
N GLY A 328 -9.53 -1.60 24.59
CA GLY A 328 -8.98 -1.05 25.82
C GLY A 328 -7.79 -1.84 26.38
N LEU A 329 -7.22 -2.79 25.63
CA LEU A 329 -6.15 -3.71 26.05
C LEU A 329 -4.76 -3.11 25.80
N ALA A 330 -4.40 -2.05 26.51
CA ALA A 330 -3.14 -1.34 26.38
C ALA A 330 -1.91 -2.24 26.70
N LYS A 331 -2.02 -3.08 27.74
CA LYS A 331 -0.95 -4.00 28.15
C LYS A 331 -0.70 -5.12 27.14
N THR A 332 -1.69 -5.45 26.30
CA THR A 332 -1.57 -6.43 25.22
C THR A 332 -1.05 -5.78 23.93
N ALA A 333 -1.44 -4.54 23.63
CA ALA A 333 -1.03 -3.82 22.44
C ALA A 333 0.52 -3.61 22.38
N LYS A 334 1.14 -3.28 23.50
CA LYS A 334 2.60 -3.06 23.59
C LYS A 334 3.41 -4.35 23.26
N PRO A 335 3.18 -5.50 23.88
CA PRO A 335 3.85 -6.75 23.47
C PRO A 335 3.56 -7.18 22.05
N ALA A 336 2.33 -6.99 21.54
CA ALA A 336 2.00 -7.28 20.14
C ALA A 336 2.86 -6.45 19.17
N CYS A 337 3.08 -5.16 19.48
CA CYS A 337 3.99 -4.29 18.74
C CYS A 337 5.43 -4.83 18.75
N VAL A 338 5.95 -5.22 19.91
CA VAL A 338 7.29 -5.78 20.02
C VAL A 338 7.42 -7.08 19.23
N VAL A 339 6.44 -7.97 19.33
CA VAL A 339 6.45 -9.26 18.61
C VAL A 339 6.48 -9.05 17.11
N VAL A 340 5.64 -8.16 16.57
CA VAL A 340 5.61 -7.91 15.11
C VAL A 340 6.91 -7.28 14.62
N LEU A 341 7.53 -6.39 15.38
CA LEU A 341 8.82 -5.79 15.02
C LEU A 341 9.94 -6.85 15.07
N LEU A 342 9.92 -7.77 16.02
CA LEU A 342 10.87 -8.90 16.08
C LEU A 342 10.66 -9.86 14.90
N MET A 343 9.41 -10.20 14.55
CA MET A 343 9.10 -10.99 13.35
C MET A 343 9.63 -10.31 12.09
N THR A 344 9.44 -9.00 11.98
CA THR A 344 9.95 -8.20 10.87
C THR A 344 11.47 -8.22 10.80
N PHE A 345 12.15 -8.04 11.94
CA PHE A 345 13.61 -8.07 11.99
C PHE A 345 14.17 -9.43 11.54
N ILE A 346 13.58 -10.53 12.00
CA ILE A 346 14.00 -11.90 11.61
C ILE A 346 13.76 -12.11 10.11
N LEU A 347 12.61 -11.73 9.59
CA LEU A 347 12.28 -11.84 8.17
C LEU A 347 13.22 -10.97 7.32
N ALA A 348 13.45 -9.73 7.73
CA ALA A 348 14.35 -8.81 7.05
C ALA A 348 15.80 -9.31 7.04
N LEU A 349 16.27 -9.90 8.15
CA LEU A 349 17.59 -10.52 8.21
C LEU A 349 17.70 -11.71 7.23
N THR A 350 16.62 -12.49 7.09
CA THR A 350 16.56 -13.59 6.11
C THR A 350 16.65 -13.06 4.68
N PHE A 351 15.89 -12.01 4.35
CA PHE A 351 15.97 -11.36 3.04
C PHE A 351 17.34 -10.73 2.79
N THR A 352 17.92 -10.05 3.79
CA THR A 352 19.28 -9.49 3.69
C THR A 352 20.29 -10.59 3.33
N ALA A 353 20.28 -11.71 4.05
CA ALA A 353 21.18 -12.82 3.79
C ALA A 353 20.98 -13.41 2.37
N ALA A 354 19.73 -13.59 1.96
CA ALA A 354 19.40 -14.10 0.63
C ALA A 354 19.80 -13.12 -0.49
N LEU A 355 19.43 -11.85 -0.38
CA LEU A 355 19.75 -10.82 -1.38
C LEU A 355 21.25 -10.60 -1.50
N TYR A 356 21.99 -10.58 -0.37
CA TYR A 356 23.44 -10.45 -0.38
C TYR A 356 24.10 -11.69 -1.00
N GLY A 357 23.69 -12.89 -0.56
CA GLY A 357 24.24 -14.16 -1.05
C GLY A 357 23.99 -14.42 -2.54
N PHE A 358 22.83 -13.97 -3.04
CA PHE A 358 22.46 -14.14 -4.45
C PHE A 358 22.52 -12.83 -5.26
N SER A 359 23.21 -11.81 -4.76
CA SER A 359 23.31 -10.49 -5.42
C SER A 359 23.85 -10.55 -6.85
N GLY A 360 24.73 -11.48 -7.16
CA GLY A 360 25.25 -11.70 -8.51
C GLY A 360 24.31 -12.49 -9.45
N GLN A 361 23.36 -13.27 -8.91
CA GLN A 361 22.47 -14.11 -9.71
C GLN A 361 21.10 -13.44 -9.96
N ILE A 362 20.56 -12.75 -8.97
CA ILE A 362 19.21 -12.13 -9.06
C ILE A 362 19.12 -11.16 -10.25
N PRO A 363 20.04 -10.19 -10.46
CA PRO A 363 19.93 -9.28 -11.60
C PRO A 363 19.97 -9.96 -12.96
N ARG A 364 20.67 -11.10 -13.06
CA ARG A 364 20.77 -11.89 -14.30
C ARG A 364 19.48 -12.63 -14.67
N LEU A 365 18.47 -12.62 -13.79
CA LEU A 365 17.12 -13.09 -14.12
C LEU A 365 16.32 -12.04 -14.90
N PHE A 366 16.73 -10.77 -14.82
CA PHE A 366 16.06 -9.64 -15.44
C PHE A 366 16.82 -9.06 -16.63
N LEU A 367 18.15 -9.12 -16.60
CA LEU A 367 19.04 -8.55 -17.61
C LEU A 367 20.00 -9.62 -18.09
N ASP A 368 20.31 -9.56 -19.40
CA ASP A 368 21.42 -10.32 -19.97
C ASP A 368 22.76 -9.87 -19.34
N THR A 369 23.80 -10.66 -19.53
CA THR A 369 25.14 -10.34 -19.04
C THR A 369 25.66 -9.03 -19.66
N GLY A 370 26.12 -8.10 -18.81
CA GLY A 370 26.66 -6.80 -19.24
C GLY A 370 26.70 -5.80 -18.09
N ASP A 371 27.16 -4.58 -18.39
CA ASP A 371 27.40 -3.51 -17.42
C ASP A 371 26.18 -3.22 -16.51
N GLY A 372 24.96 -3.32 -17.05
CA GLY A 372 23.73 -3.12 -16.30
C GLY A 372 23.49 -4.19 -15.23
N ALA A 373 23.74 -5.45 -15.56
CA ALA A 373 23.59 -6.56 -14.61
C ALA A 373 24.68 -6.52 -13.52
N ASP A 374 25.90 -6.14 -13.89
CA ASP A 374 27.02 -6.03 -12.96
C ASP A 374 26.80 -4.84 -12.00
N LEU A 375 26.34 -3.69 -12.50
CA LEU A 375 25.96 -2.54 -11.68
C LEU A 375 24.82 -2.91 -10.73
N ALA A 376 23.75 -3.55 -11.24
CA ALA A 376 22.62 -3.99 -10.41
C ALA A 376 23.08 -4.96 -9.32
N SER A 377 23.99 -5.87 -9.60
CA SER A 377 24.56 -6.82 -8.64
C SER A 377 25.31 -6.09 -7.51
N LYS A 378 26.11 -5.10 -7.85
CA LYS A 378 26.85 -4.28 -6.88
C LYS A 378 25.91 -3.47 -6.00
N VAL A 379 24.93 -2.79 -6.59
CA VAL A 379 23.95 -1.98 -5.83
C VAL A 379 23.08 -2.88 -4.97
N LEU A 380 22.67 -4.05 -5.44
CA LEU A 380 21.89 -5.01 -4.68
C LEU A 380 22.63 -5.50 -3.43
N ALA A 381 23.93 -5.76 -3.54
CA ALA A 381 24.78 -6.12 -2.40
C ALA A 381 24.86 -4.99 -1.37
N ILE A 382 25.00 -3.73 -1.82
CA ILE A 382 25.05 -2.54 -0.97
C ILE A 382 23.70 -2.29 -0.29
N TRP A 383 22.59 -2.45 -1.05
CA TRP A 383 21.24 -2.20 -0.54
C TRP A 383 20.71 -3.31 0.37
N SER A 384 21.15 -4.56 0.18
CA SER A 384 20.62 -5.70 0.94
C SER A 384 20.58 -5.51 2.47
N PRO A 385 21.57 -4.93 3.17
CA PRO A 385 21.47 -4.65 4.60
C PRO A 385 20.41 -3.59 4.95
N LEU A 386 20.12 -2.68 4.03
CA LEU A 386 19.14 -1.61 4.23
C LEU A 386 17.70 -2.14 4.23
N THR A 387 17.46 -3.35 3.70
CA THR A 387 16.14 -4.01 3.76
C THR A 387 15.66 -4.24 5.18
N ILE A 388 16.58 -4.34 6.16
CA ILE A 388 16.22 -4.44 7.59
C ILE A 388 15.49 -3.17 8.03
N VAL A 389 16.04 -2.02 7.65
CA VAL A 389 15.46 -0.72 8.00
C VAL A 389 14.15 -0.49 7.25
N ASP A 390 14.10 -0.85 5.96
CA ASP A 390 12.89 -0.72 5.13
C ASP A 390 11.74 -1.56 5.69
N GLY A 391 12.01 -2.80 6.10
CA GLY A 391 11.01 -3.66 6.73
C GLY A 391 10.50 -3.12 8.06
N LEU A 392 11.41 -2.70 8.94
CA LEU A 392 11.05 -2.08 10.22
C LEU A 392 10.27 -0.78 10.03
N ASN A 393 10.65 0.04 9.04
CA ASN A 393 9.93 1.25 8.66
C ASN A 393 8.50 0.95 8.22
N ALA A 394 8.30 0.01 7.29
CA ALA A 394 7.00 -0.38 6.77
C ALA A 394 6.06 -0.88 7.88
N VAL A 395 6.56 -1.76 8.77
CA VAL A 395 5.75 -2.32 9.86
C VAL A 395 5.46 -1.29 10.94
N THR A 396 6.39 -0.38 11.24
CA THR A 396 6.14 0.73 12.17
C THR A 396 5.03 1.64 11.66
N GLN A 397 4.99 1.92 10.35
CA GLN A 397 3.87 2.65 9.73
C GLN A 397 2.53 1.93 9.92
N GLY A 398 2.51 0.59 9.88
CA GLY A 398 1.33 -0.22 10.20
C GLY A 398 0.88 -0.05 11.65
N VAL A 399 1.81 -0.07 12.59
CA VAL A 399 1.52 0.21 14.02
C VAL A 399 0.93 1.60 14.21
N LEU A 400 1.49 2.63 13.54
CA LEU A 400 0.97 4.00 13.61
C LEU A 400 -0.45 4.10 13.02
N ARG A 401 -0.72 3.38 11.93
CA ARG A 401 -2.08 3.28 11.35
C ARG A 401 -3.07 2.66 12.34
N GLY A 402 -2.74 1.54 12.96
CA GLY A 402 -3.57 0.89 13.97
C GLY A 402 -3.84 1.76 15.19
N ALA A 403 -2.86 2.58 15.59
CA ALA A 403 -2.96 3.54 16.68
C ALA A 403 -3.63 4.88 16.32
N GLY A 404 -4.02 5.09 15.04
CA GLY A 404 -4.62 6.36 14.58
C GLY A 404 -3.64 7.54 14.53
N LYS A 405 -2.35 7.27 14.37
CA LYS A 405 -1.28 8.29 14.37
C LYS A 405 -0.66 8.53 12.98
N GLN A 406 -1.44 8.34 11.90
CA GLN A 406 -1.01 8.51 10.50
C GLN A 406 -0.39 9.90 10.25
N LYS A 407 -0.89 10.94 10.92
CA LYS A 407 -0.35 12.30 10.75
C LYS A 407 1.13 12.38 11.14
N ALA A 408 1.53 11.70 12.21
CA ALA A 408 2.94 11.65 12.62
C ALA A 408 3.78 10.94 11.55
N ALA A 409 3.32 9.77 11.06
CA ALA A 409 3.99 9.03 10.00
C ALA A 409 4.11 9.84 8.70
N ALA A 410 3.06 10.55 8.27
CA ALA A 410 3.12 11.41 7.08
C ALA A 410 4.16 12.51 7.20
N ILE A 411 4.25 13.17 8.36
CA ILE A 411 5.24 14.23 8.61
C ILE A 411 6.66 13.64 8.59
N THR A 412 6.88 12.51 9.27
CA THR A 412 8.22 11.88 9.30
C THR A 412 8.62 11.37 7.92
N ASN A 413 7.70 10.78 7.12
CA ASN A 413 7.96 10.39 5.73
C ASN A 413 8.37 11.59 4.88
N GLY A 414 7.61 12.69 4.96
CA GLY A 414 7.92 13.91 4.21
C GLY A 414 9.30 14.47 4.52
N LEU A 415 9.64 14.59 5.80
CA LEU A 415 10.95 15.07 6.23
C LEU A 415 12.06 14.08 5.83
N ALA A 416 11.90 12.80 6.14
CA ALA A 416 12.95 11.80 5.95
C ALA A 416 13.28 11.59 4.48
N TYR A 417 12.28 11.51 3.60
CA TYR A 417 12.53 11.24 2.18
C TYR A 417 12.86 12.51 1.39
N TYR A 418 12.11 13.62 1.56
CA TYR A 418 12.26 14.79 0.69
C TYR A 418 13.27 15.82 1.18
N ILE A 419 13.50 15.90 2.50
CA ILE A 419 14.51 16.82 3.06
C ILE A 419 15.89 16.14 3.15
N PHE A 420 15.92 14.83 3.43
CA PHE A 420 17.18 14.12 3.67
C PHE A 420 17.45 13.04 2.61
N GLY A 421 16.58 12.07 2.42
CA GLY A 421 16.84 10.87 1.61
C GLY A 421 17.15 11.18 0.15
N VAL A 422 16.20 11.76 -0.58
CA VAL A 422 16.34 12.09 -2.00
C VAL A 422 17.45 13.12 -2.25
N PRO A 423 17.56 14.25 -1.48
CA PRO A 423 18.67 15.19 -1.67
C PRO A 423 20.04 14.59 -1.36
N LEU A 424 20.16 13.75 -0.32
CA LEU A 424 21.41 13.06 -0.02
C LEU A 424 21.76 12.06 -1.13
N GLY A 425 20.76 11.32 -1.63
CA GLY A 425 20.94 10.40 -2.77
C GLY A 425 21.43 11.13 -4.00
N ALA A 426 20.82 12.27 -4.34
CA ALA A 426 21.26 13.11 -5.45
C ALA A 426 22.70 13.65 -5.22
N LEU A 427 23.01 14.13 -4.02
CA LEU A 427 24.36 14.58 -3.68
C LEU A 427 25.39 13.47 -3.87
N LEU A 428 25.14 12.28 -3.34
CA LEU A 428 26.04 11.13 -3.48
C LEU A 428 26.17 10.68 -4.93
N ALA A 429 25.08 10.70 -5.69
CA ALA A 429 25.06 10.24 -7.07
C ALA A 429 25.81 11.18 -8.03
N PHE A 430 25.61 12.51 -7.90
CA PHE A 430 26.12 13.49 -8.87
C PHE A 430 27.39 14.22 -8.42
N GLN A 431 27.58 14.44 -7.11
CA GLN A 431 28.77 15.17 -6.60
C GLN A 431 29.91 14.22 -6.22
N TYR A 432 29.56 13.02 -5.71
CA TYR A 432 30.55 12.03 -5.30
C TYR A 432 30.71 10.89 -6.32
N ASP A 433 30.08 11.01 -7.50
CA ASP A 433 30.15 10.08 -8.61
C ASP A 433 29.77 8.62 -8.25
N LEU A 434 28.95 8.43 -7.22
CA LEU A 434 28.46 7.10 -6.82
C LEU A 434 27.32 6.59 -7.70
N GLY A 435 26.76 7.43 -8.58
CA GLY A 435 25.69 7.01 -9.50
C GLY A 435 24.49 6.38 -8.81
N VAL A 436 24.03 5.23 -9.33
CA VAL A 436 22.85 4.50 -8.78
C VAL A 436 23.08 4.07 -7.32
N GLU A 437 24.30 3.71 -6.96
CA GLU A 437 24.65 3.34 -5.58
C GLU A 437 24.34 4.49 -4.62
N GLY A 438 24.72 5.72 -5.00
CA GLY A 438 24.45 6.92 -4.21
C GLY A 438 22.96 7.18 -4.01
N LEU A 439 22.15 6.98 -5.07
CA LEU A 439 20.69 7.13 -5.00
C LEU A 439 20.07 6.17 -3.97
N TRP A 440 20.43 4.88 -4.01
CA TRP A 440 19.89 3.87 -3.12
C TRP A 440 20.41 4.01 -1.68
N LEU A 441 21.65 4.44 -1.48
CA LEU A 441 22.19 4.78 -0.17
C LEU A 441 21.44 5.96 0.47
N GLY A 442 21.15 7.00 -0.31
CA GLY A 442 20.36 8.14 0.17
C GLY A 442 18.96 7.74 0.57
N MET A 443 18.30 6.88 -0.22
CA MET A 443 16.98 6.36 0.10
C MET A 443 17.00 5.51 1.38
N GLY A 444 17.98 4.60 1.53
CA GLY A 444 18.15 3.81 2.73
C GLY A 444 18.43 4.66 3.97
N PHE A 445 19.19 5.75 3.83
CA PHE A 445 19.36 6.72 4.92
C PHE A 445 18.04 7.40 5.28
N GLY A 446 17.23 7.79 4.28
CA GLY A 446 15.89 8.33 4.49
C GLY A 446 15.00 7.35 5.27
N SER A 447 14.97 6.08 4.87
CA SER A 447 14.22 5.02 5.57
C SER A 447 14.72 4.85 7.01
N ALA A 448 16.05 4.88 7.25
CA ALA A 448 16.64 4.78 8.58
C ALA A 448 16.24 5.95 9.48
N LEU A 449 16.27 7.16 8.95
CA LEU A 449 15.87 8.36 9.68
C LEU A 449 14.37 8.31 10.01
N ASN A 450 13.54 7.88 9.06
CA ASN A 450 12.11 7.75 9.23
C ASN A 450 11.76 6.72 10.32
N PHE A 451 12.33 5.51 10.22
CA PHE A 451 12.16 4.49 11.24
C PHE A 451 12.64 4.98 12.61
N GLY A 452 13.82 5.59 12.69
CA GLY A 452 14.36 6.14 13.93
C GLY A 452 13.47 7.19 14.57
N ALA A 453 12.91 8.11 13.77
CA ALA A 453 11.97 9.12 14.23
C ALA A 453 10.66 8.51 14.75
N MET A 454 10.07 7.56 14.01
CA MET A 454 8.85 6.87 14.44
C MET A 454 9.08 6.00 15.67
N ALA A 455 10.21 5.28 15.75
CA ALA A 455 10.58 4.50 16.94
C ALA A 455 10.79 5.39 18.17
N ALA A 456 11.45 6.54 18.02
CA ALA A 456 11.61 7.51 19.09
C ALA A 456 10.24 8.06 19.57
N LEU A 457 9.32 8.35 18.66
CA LEU A 457 7.95 8.75 19.01
C LEU A 457 7.24 7.66 19.83
N MET A 458 7.34 6.41 19.42
CA MET A 458 6.70 5.28 20.11
C MET A 458 7.31 5.01 21.48
N LEU A 459 8.64 5.10 21.62
CA LEU A 459 9.34 4.75 22.84
C LEU A 459 9.34 5.88 23.87
N CYS A 460 9.46 7.16 23.42
CA CYS A 460 9.65 8.29 24.31
C CYS A 460 8.38 9.10 24.59
N TYR A 461 7.41 9.10 23.67
CA TYR A 461 6.24 9.99 23.76
C TYR A 461 4.90 9.27 23.88
N TRP A 462 4.83 7.96 23.60
CA TRP A 462 3.58 7.23 23.65
C TRP A 462 3.30 6.59 25.01
N SER A 463 2.11 6.87 25.55
CA SER A 463 1.49 6.05 26.57
C SER A 463 0.44 5.15 25.88
N TRP A 464 0.59 3.86 25.98
CA TRP A 464 -0.33 2.89 25.39
C TRP A 464 -1.72 3.00 26.01
N GLU A 465 -1.80 3.34 27.32
CA GLU A 465 -3.06 3.60 28.03
C GLU A 465 -3.78 4.82 27.42
N LYS A 466 -3.03 5.91 27.15
CA LYS A 466 -3.61 7.09 26.51
C LYS A 466 -4.13 6.79 25.10
N LEU A 467 -3.40 5.96 24.34
CA LEU A 467 -3.84 5.52 23.00
C LEU A 467 -5.12 4.68 23.07
N ALA A 468 -5.28 3.82 24.08
CA ALA A 468 -6.49 3.05 24.28
C ALA A 468 -7.69 3.95 24.65
N ILE A 469 -7.49 5.00 25.45
CA ILE A 469 -8.52 6.00 25.76
C ILE A 469 -8.91 6.75 24.46
N GLU A 470 -7.95 7.25 23.71
CA GLU A 470 -8.21 7.94 22.43
C GLU A 470 -8.98 7.05 21.43
N ALA A 471 -8.66 5.75 21.40
CA ALA A 471 -9.36 4.77 20.55
C ALA A 471 -10.81 4.56 21.01
N LYS A 472 -11.07 4.54 22.33
CA LYS A 472 -12.39 4.46 22.90
C LYS A 472 -13.22 5.71 22.55
N ASP A 473 -12.66 6.90 22.78
CA ASP A 473 -13.31 8.17 22.44
C ASP A 473 -13.68 8.21 20.95
N LEU A 474 -12.78 7.76 20.06
CA LEU A 474 -13.03 7.71 18.62
C LEU A 474 -14.19 6.78 18.25
N THR A 475 -14.37 5.70 19.00
CA THR A 475 -15.46 4.74 18.77
C THR A 475 -16.78 5.14 19.46
N GLU A 476 -16.76 6.11 20.37
CA GLU A 476 -17.95 6.66 21.04
C GLU A 476 -18.55 7.87 20.30
N LEU A 477 -17.79 8.56 19.43
CA LEU A 477 -18.26 9.63 18.53
C LEU A 477 -19.40 9.15 17.63
#